data_9ae877697f55f42f5dc95e32135ff4fb
#
_entry.id   9ae877697f55f42f5dc95e32135ff4fb
#
_cell.length_a   1.000
_cell.length_b   1.000
_cell.length_c   1.000
_cell.angle_alpha   90.00
_cell.angle_beta   90.00
_cell.angle_gamma   90.00
#
_symmetry.space_group_name_H-M   'P 1'
#
loop_
_entity.id
_entity.type
_entity.pdbx_description
1 polymer ?
#
loop_
_entity_poly.entity_id
_entity_poly.type
_entity_poly.pdbx_seq_one_letter_code
_entity_poly.pdbx_strand_id
1 'polypeptide(L)'
;MKLYKEYNFNFDIDLLKKEVLKIISNTKNVHKQWALQYSKIPGYYNDVDLGYGSGSREENKITNWNEELENSYIKECVYKVHPNPSNTRIMLLNLGQCYPTHVDGYRSRYQIPVFTVPPLDYFAFPKDKVIFSMYPGKAYWVNTHAYHSYVNGVEAPRINIIFNDAADEFDETPQQTLEHKNLRKIIKKHKEIINEVHHHG
;
A
#
# COMPACT_ATOMS: atom_id res chain seq x y z
N MET A 1 15.15 -6.61 14.18
CA MET A 1 13.69 -6.39 14.04
C MET A 1 13.22 -7.17 12.80
N LYS A 2 12.05 -7.82 12.84
CA LYS A 2 11.54 -8.52 11.66
C LYS A 2 10.96 -7.52 10.67
N LEU A 3 11.39 -7.56 9.41
CA LEU A 3 10.99 -6.60 8.37
C LEU A 3 9.79 -7.10 7.57
N TYR A 4 9.72 -8.39 7.33
CA TYR A 4 8.58 -9.02 6.66
C TYR A 4 8.42 -10.48 7.09
N LYS A 5 7.24 -11.05 6.79
CA LYS A 5 6.92 -12.47 6.95
C LYS A 5 6.12 -12.92 5.75
N GLU A 6 6.54 -14.00 5.11
CA GLU A 6 5.78 -14.70 4.10
C GLU A 6 4.85 -15.71 4.75
N TYR A 7 3.62 -15.79 4.25
CA TYR A 7 2.64 -16.80 4.59
C TYR A 7 2.39 -17.70 3.39
N ASN A 8 2.55 -18.98 3.58
CA ASN A 8 2.44 -19.98 2.53
C ASN A 8 0.96 -20.40 2.33
N PHE A 9 0.14 -19.47 1.85
CA PHE A 9 -1.20 -19.76 1.37
C PHE A 9 -1.12 -20.17 -0.11
N ASN A 10 -2.03 -21.04 -0.51
CA ASN A 10 -2.19 -21.44 -1.91
C ASN A 10 -3.51 -20.86 -2.42
N PHE A 11 -3.53 -19.53 -2.66
CA PHE A 11 -4.71 -18.86 -3.18
C PHE A 11 -4.92 -19.16 -4.67
N ASP A 12 -6.18 -19.28 -5.08
CA ASP A 12 -6.56 -19.29 -6.48
C ASP A 12 -6.33 -17.90 -7.09
N ILE A 13 -5.18 -17.75 -7.74
CA ILE A 13 -4.74 -16.46 -8.25
C ILE A 13 -5.56 -15.99 -9.46
N ASP A 14 -6.11 -16.92 -10.23
CA ASP A 14 -6.93 -16.58 -11.38
C ASP A 14 -8.31 -16.08 -10.96
N LEU A 15 -8.87 -16.65 -9.90
CA LEU A 15 -10.09 -16.14 -9.29
C LEU A 15 -9.88 -14.76 -8.66
N LEU A 16 -8.79 -14.56 -7.92
CA LEU A 16 -8.42 -13.24 -7.39
C LEU A 16 -8.26 -12.19 -8.50
N LYS A 17 -7.55 -12.51 -9.57
CA LYS A 17 -7.38 -11.63 -10.73
C LYS A 17 -8.72 -11.23 -11.34
N LYS A 18 -9.62 -12.20 -11.54
CA LYS A 18 -10.94 -11.98 -12.10
C LYS A 18 -11.76 -11.00 -11.27
N GLU A 19 -11.82 -11.20 -9.95
CA GLU A 19 -12.57 -10.32 -9.05
C GLU A 19 -11.95 -8.91 -8.98
N VAL A 20 -10.62 -8.80 -8.85
CA VAL A 20 -9.91 -7.53 -8.81
C VAL A 20 -10.13 -6.73 -10.10
N LEU A 21 -9.99 -7.36 -11.27
CA LEU A 21 -10.21 -6.70 -12.55
C LEU A 21 -11.67 -6.26 -12.73
N LYS A 22 -12.65 -7.04 -12.25
CA LYS A 22 -14.06 -6.65 -12.25
C LYS A 22 -14.28 -5.36 -11.47
N ILE A 23 -13.69 -5.21 -10.29
CA ILE A 23 -13.80 -3.99 -9.47
C ILE A 23 -13.16 -2.82 -10.19
N ILE A 24 -11.92 -2.98 -10.68
CA ILE A 24 -11.18 -1.91 -11.36
C ILE A 24 -11.91 -1.41 -12.62
N SER A 25 -12.46 -2.32 -13.42
CA SER A 25 -13.14 -1.97 -14.68
C SER A 25 -14.49 -1.28 -14.47
N ASN A 26 -15.17 -1.60 -13.39
CA ASN A 26 -16.52 -1.08 -13.11
C ASN A 26 -16.51 0.23 -12.33
N THR A 27 -15.36 0.68 -11.84
CA THR A 27 -15.24 1.87 -11.00
C THR A 27 -14.27 2.88 -11.59
N LYS A 28 -14.72 4.13 -11.71
CA LYS A 28 -13.83 5.24 -12.07
C LYS A 28 -13.10 5.70 -10.81
N ASN A 29 -11.81 5.38 -10.71
CA ASN A 29 -10.97 5.83 -9.62
C ASN A 29 -9.66 6.39 -10.17
N VAL A 30 -9.45 7.69 -9.98
CA VAL A 30 -8.27 8.42 -10.47
C VAL A 30 -7.03 8.21 -9.59
N HIS A 31 -7.21 7.81 -8.33
CA HIS A 31 -6.13 7.65 -7.35
C HIS A 31 -5.49 6.26 -7.36
N LYS A 32 -5.98 5.33 -8.21
CA LYS A 32 -5.43 3.97 -8.35
C LYS A 32 -5.44 3.15 -7.04
N GLN A 33 -6.40 3.45 -6.19
CA GLN A 33 -6.73 2.72 -4.98
C GLN A 33 -8.24 2.52 -4.91
N TRP A 34 -8.69 1.30 -4.66
CA TRP A 34 -10.11 0.94 -4.57
C TRP A 34 -10.38 0.38 -3.19
N ALA A 35 -11.10 1.15 -2.36
CA ALA A 35 -11.50 0.71 -1.02
C ALA A 35 -12.46 -0.49 -1.11
N LEU A 36 -12.10 -1.58 -0.47
CA LEU A 36 -12.96 -2.77 -0.33
C LEU A 36 -13.73 -2.73 0.98
N GLN A 37 -13.21 -1.98 1.94
CA GLN A 37 -13.86 -1.65 3.20
C GLN A 37 -14.08 -0.14 3.29
N TYR A 38 -15.07 0.28 4.07
CA TYR A 38 -15.42 1.68 4.30
C TYR A 38 -15.64 1.96 5.80
N SER A 39 -15.57 3.22 6.20
CA SER A 39 -15.89 3.66 7.57
C SER A 39 -17.31 4.19 7.70
N LYS A 40 -17.74 5.07 6.80
CA LYS A 40 -19.03 5.80 6.89
C LYS A 40 -19.96 5.59 5.69
N ILE A 41 -19.43 5.57 4.48
CA ILE A 41 -20.19 5.53 3.25
C ILE A 41 -19.73 4.33 2.39
N PRO A 42 -20.62 3.39 2.02
CA PRO A 42 -20.24 2.26 1.17
C PRO A 42 -19.86 2.72 -0.25
N GLY A 43 -18.90 2.03 -0.85
CA GLY A 43 -18.44 2.27 -2.22
C GLY A 43 -17.01 1.82 -2.45
N TYR A 44 -16.59 1.79 -3.73
CA TYR A 44 -15.23 1.43 -4.13
C TYR A 44 -14.29 2.63 -4.30
N TYR A 45 -14.73 3.79 -3.88
CA TYR A 45 -13.86 4.96 -3.88
C TYR A 45 -12.83 4.84 -2.77
N ASN A 46 -11.70 5.46 -2.97
CA ASN A 46 -10.69 5.52 -1.95
C ASN A 46 -11.16 6.46 -0.83
N ASP A 47 -11.19 5.98 0.40
CA ASP A 47 -11.48 6.79 1.58
C ASP A 47 -10.51 7.98 1.75
N VAL A 48 -9.37 7.99 1.06
CA VAL A 48 -8.50 9.18 0.92
C VAL A 48 -9.28 10.39 0.43
N ASP A 49 -10.20 10.19 -0.53
CA ASP A 49 -11.03 11.27 -1.08
C ASP A 49 -12.03 11.81 -0.06
N LEU A 50 -12.31 11.04 0.97
CA LEU A 50 -13.14 11.42 2.11
C LEU A 50 -12.33 11.91 3.32
N GLY A 51 -11.00 12.03 3.20
CA GLY A 51 -10.10 12.40 4.29
C GLY A 51 -9.79 11.26 5.27
N TYR A 52 -10.10 10.01 4.91
CA TYR A 52 -9.85 8.80 5.74
C TYR A 52 -8.81 7.85 5.17
N GLY A 53 -8.00 8.30 4.23
CA GLY A 53 -7.11 7.43 3.52
C GLY A 53 -5.79 7.13 4.18
N SER A 54 -4.94 6.51 3.38
CA SER A 54 -3.61 6.06 3.74
C SER A 54 -2.80 7.15 4.48
N GLY A 55 -2.38 6.87 5.70
CA GLY A 55 -1.73 7.81 6.61
C GLY A 55 -2.67 8.55 7.56
N SER A 56 -3.99 8.30 7.50
CA SER A 56 -4.94 8.81 8.49
C SER A 56 -4.80 8.04 9.81
N ARG A 57 -5.02 8.73 10.94
CA ARG A 57 -5.04 8.12 12.27
C ARG A 57 -6.22 7.17 12.48
N GLU A 58 -7.13 7.07 11.53
CA GLU A 58 -8.38 6.31 11.65
C GLU A 58 -8.46 5.13 10.68
N GLU A 59 -7.34 4.74 10.04
CA GLU A 59 -7.32 3.58 9.14
C GLU A 59 -7.84 2.30 9.80
N ASN A 60 -7.58 2.12 11.09
CA ASN A 60 -8.03 0.96 11.88
C ASN A 60 -9.56 0.92 12.08
N LYS A 61 -10.28 2.01 11.83
CA LYS A 61 -11.75 2.09 11.94
C LYS A 61 -12.47 1.77 10.62
N ILE A 62 -11.74 1.56 9.53
CA ILE A 62 -12.29 1.24 8.22
C ILE A 62 -12.47 -0.29 8.14
N THR A 63 -13.57 -0.80 8.68
CA THR A 63 -13.79 -2.24 8.88
C THR A 63 -15.01 -2.83 8.19
N ASN A 64 -15.94 -1.98 7.71
CA ASN A 64 -17.14 -2.44 7.02
C ASN A 64 -16.82 -2.85 5.59
N TRP A 65 -17.25 -4.02 5.15
CA TRP A 65 -17.09 -4.46 3.78
C TRP A 65 -18.19 -3.89 2.87
N ASN A 66 -17.84 -3.58 1.64
CA ASN A 66 -18.85 -3.30 0.61
C ASN A 66 -19.73 -4.54 0.42
N GLU A 67 -21.04 -4.37 0.38
CA GLU A 67 -22.03 -5.46 0.35
C GLU A 67 -21.79 -6.46 -0.80
N GLU A 68 -21.37 -5.94 -1.96
CA GLU A 68 -21.06 -6.76 -3.13
C GLU A 68 -19.91 -7.75 -2.91
N LEU A 69 -19.09 -7.53 -1.88
CA LEU A 69 -17.95 -8.37 -1.52
C LEU A 69 -18.26 -9.36 -0.40
N GLU A 70 -19.49 -9.39 0.11
CA GLU A 70 -19.84 -10.23 1.26
C GLU A 70 -19.46 -11.71 1.06
N ASN A 71 -19.68 -12.22 -0.15
CA ASN A 71 -19.39 -13.59 -0.55
C ASN A 71 -18.23 -13.68 -1.56
N SER A 72 -17.33 -12.67 -1.60
CA SER A 72 -16.22 -12.67 -2.55
C SER A 72 -15.06 -13.56 -2.09
N TYR A 73 -14.33 -14.08 -3.04
CA TYR A 73 -13.08 -14.79 -2.78
C TYR A 73 -11.99 -13.86 -2.21
N ILE A 74 -12.02 -12.58 -2.61
CA ILE A 74 -11.15 -11.56 -2.03
C ILE A 74 -11.33 -11.49 -0.51
N LYS A 75 -12.58 -11.40 -0.03
CA LYS A 75 -12.88 -11.35 1.41
C LYS A 75 -12.43 -12.61 2.12
N GLU A 76 -12.70 -13.78 1.54
CA GLU A 76 -12.23 -15.08 2.06
C GLU A 76 -10.71 -15.11 2.21
N CYS A 77 -9.95 -14.69 1.19
CA CYS A 77 -8.50 -14.64 1.24
C CYS A 77 -7.98 -13.71 2.32
N VAL A 78 -8.56 -12.52 2.45
CA VAL A 78 -8.16 -11.53 3.46
C VAL A 78 -8.36 -12.10 4.87
N TYR A 79 -9.51 -12.71 5.17
CA TYR A 79 -9.76 -13.33 6.48
C TYR A 79 -8.92 -14.58 6.76
N LYS A 80 -8.51 -15.32 5.74
CA LYS A 80 -7.51 -16.40 5.91
C LYS A 80 -6.15 -15.88 6.35
N VAL A 81 -5.76 -14.68 5.91
CA VAL A 81 -4.48 -14.05 6.29
C VAL A 81 -4.57 -13.44 7.68
N HIS A 82 -5.66 -12.74 7.98
CA HIS A 82 -5.82 -12.02 9.25
C HIS A 82 -7.30 -11.96 9.69
N PRO A 83 -7.62 -12.30 10.95
CA PRO A 83 -9.01 -12.38 11.42
C PRO A 83 -9.68 -11.01 11.62
N ASN A 84 -8.91 -9.93 11.71
CA ASN A 84 -9.41 -8.59 12.02
C ASN A 84 -8.86 -7.53 11.03
N PRO A 85 -9.19 -7.64 9.71
CA PRO A 85 -8.66 -6.74 8.71
C PRO A 85 -9.35 -5.36 8.76
N SER A 86 -8.56 -4.30 8.53
CA SER A 86 -9.05 -2.94 8.35
C SER A 86 -8.41 -2.26 7.15
N ASN A 87 -9.10 -1.27 6.62
CA ASN A 87 -8.64 -0.49 5.47
C ASN A 87 -8.18 -1.36 4.30
N THR A 88 -8.94 -2.44 4.04
CA THR A 88 -8.66 -3.32 2.91
C THR A 88 -8.94 -2.59 1.61
N ARG A 89 -7.95 -2.60 0.72
CA ARG A 89 -8.04 -1.92 -0.59
C ARG A 89 -7.20 -2.60 -1.65
N ILE A 90 -7.59 -2.43 -2.90
CA ILE A 90 -6.75 -2.73 -4.06
C ILE A 90 -5.84 -1.53 -4.29
N MET A 91 -4.54 -1.77 -4.44
CA MET A 91 -3.58 -0.76 -4.83
C MET A 91 -2.94 -1.12 -6.17
N LEU A 92 -2.91 -0.14 -7.08
CA LEU A 92 -2.25 -0.23 -8.38
C LEU A 92 -1.05 0.72 -8.41
N LEU A 93 0.10 0.18 -8.75
CA LEU A 93 1.32 0.93 -9.03
C LEU A 93 1.68 0.76 -10.50
N ASN A 94 1.74 1.87 -11.24
CA ASN A 94 2.05 1.82 -12.67
C ASN A 94 3.51 1.46 -12.93
N LEU A 95 3.78 1.19 -14.19
CA LEU A 95 5.10 1.05 -14.78
C LEU A 95 6.06 2.14 -14.31
N GLY A 96 7.25 1.73 -13.89
CA GLY A 96 8.35 2.63 -13.54
C GLY A 96 8.09 3.50 -12.30
N GLN A 97 6.97 3.28 -11.60
CA GLN A 97 6.66 4.03 -10.38
C GLN A 97 7.33 3.41 -9.17
N CYS A 98 7.77 4.27 -8.27
CA CYS A 98 8.20 3.89 -6.93
C CYS A 98 7.60 4.83 -5.90
N TYR A 99 7.40 4.31 -4.70
CA TYR A 99 7.21 5.16 -3.54
C TYR A 99 8.57 5.62 -3.01
N PRO A 100 8.75 6.91 -2.70
CA PRO A 100 9.96 7.36 -2.02
C PRO A 100 10.09 6.64 -0.68
N THR A 101 11.30 6.49 -0.19
CA THR A 101 11.55 5.88 1.11
C THR A 101 10.82 6.65 2.22
N HIS A 102 9.97 5.97 2.95
CA HIS A 102 9.12 6.53 4.01
C HIS A 102 8.89 5.52 5.14
N VAL A 103 8.14 5.93 6.13
CA VAL A 103 7.66 5.11 7.25
C VAL A 103 6.17 5.37 7.37
N ASP A 104 5.37 4.32 7.49
CA ASP A 104 3.95 4.45 7.78
C ASP A 104 3.70 4.64 9.29
N GLY A 105 2.57 5.25 9.64
CA GLY A 105 2.14 5.38 11.03
C GLY A 105 1.62 4.09 11.65
N TYR A 106 1.31 3.08 10.84
CA TYR A 106 0.89 1.75 11.28
C TYR A 106 2.04 0.75 11.12
N ARG A 107 2.16 -0.18 12.11
CA ARG A 107 3.28 -1.13 12.15
C ARG A 107 3.14 -2.28 11.19
N SER A 108 1.90 -2.62 10.86
CA SER A 108 1.58 -3.84 10.11
C SER A 108 0.82 -3.54 8.85
N ARG A 109 1.39 -3.98 7.73
CA ARG A 109 0.71 -3.94 6.44
C ARG A 109 0.69 -5.36 5.88
N TYR A 110 -0.50 -5.93 5.76
CA TYR A 110 -0.67 -7.22 5.08
C TYR A 110 -0.87 -6.99 3.59
N GLN A 111 -0.34 -7.89 2.78
CA GLN A 111 -0.42 -7.78 1.32
C GLN A 111 -0.67 -9.15 0.68
N ILE A 112 -1.60 -9.18 -0.26
CA ILE A 112 -1.85 -10.31 -1.15
C ILE A 112 -1.52 -9.84 -2.56
N PRO A 113 -0.37 -10.26 -3.14
CA PRO A 113 0.00 -9.91 -4.51
C PRO A 113 -0.92 -10.58 -5.51
N VAL A 114 -1.48 -9.82 -6.45
CA VAL A 114 -2.38 -10.31 -7.50
C VAL A 114 -1.71 -10.26 -8.86
N PHE A 115 -1.15 -9.10 -9.22
CA PHE A 115 -0.33 -8.91 -10.42
C PHE A 115 1.03 -8.38 -9.99
N THR A 116 2.03 -9.23 -10.05
CA THR A 116 3.42 -8.92 -9.71
C THR A 116 4.35 -9.70 -10.63
N VAL A 117 5.56 -9.19 -10.88
CA VAL A 117 6.58 -9.81 -11.72
C VAL A 117 7.92 -9.85 -10.94
N PRO A 118 8.05 -10.75 -9.95
CA PRO A 118 9.31 -10.90 -9.23
C PRO A 118 10.44 -11.37 -10.16
N PRO A 119 11.67 -10.91 -9.99
CA PRO A 119 12.16 -9.98 -8.96
C PRO A 119 12.12 -8.50 -9.37
N LEU A 120 11.46 -8.16 -10.49
CA LEU A 120 11.47 -6.82 -11.07
C LEU A 120 10.56 -5.82 -10.32
N ASP A 121 9.61 -6.31 -9.54
CA ASP A 121 8.92 -5.52 -8.54
C ASP A 121 9.33 -5.99 -7.13
N TYR A 122 9.60 -5.04 -6.24
CA TYR A 122 10.15 -5.36 -4.94
C TYR A 122 9.91 -4.29 -3.87
N PHE A 123 9.96 -4.72 -2.62
CA PHE A 123 10.18 -3.89 -1.46
C PHE A 123 11.66 -3.74 -1.18
N ALA A 124 12.06 -2.53 -0.79
CA ALA A 124 13.39 -2.24 -0.28
C ALA A 124 13.31 -1.64 1.12
N PHE A 125 14.16 -2.10 2.01
CA PHE A 125 14.43 -1.52 3.32
C PHE A 125 15.87 -0.97 3.32
N PRO A 126 16.07 0.29 2.85
CA PRO A 126 17.43 0.78 2.56
C PRO A 126 18.33 0.84 3.78
N LYS A 127 17.80 1.17 4.96
CA LYS A 127 18.58 1.20 6.22
C LYS A 127 19.05 -0.18 6.63
N ASP A 128 18.23 -1.20 6.40
CA ASP A 128 18.51 -2.58 6.77
C ASP A 128 19.23 -3.35 5.65
N LYS A 129 19.41 -2.75 4.47
CA LYS A 129 19.99 -3.35 3.27
C LYS A 129 19.28 -4.64 2.83
N VAL A 130 17.95 -4.66 2.95
CA VAL A 130 17.10 -5.79 2.59
C VAL A 130 16.24 -5.43 1.41
N ILE A 131 16.17 -6.32 0.42
CA ILE A 131 15.24 -6.27 -0.72
C ILE A 131 14.51 -7.61 -0.77
N PHE A 132 13.19 -7.59 -0.99
CA PHE A 132 12.42 -8.80 -1.25
C PHE A 132 11.28 -8.55 -2.22
N SER A 133 10.94 -9.56 -3.00
CA SER A 133 9.82 -9.55 -3.93
C SER A 133 8.67 -10.42 -3.41
N MET A 134 7.46 -10.07 -3.79
CA MET A 134 6.26 -10.80 -3.41
C MET A 134 5.73 -11.61 -4.60
N TYR A 135 5.35 -12.86 -4.35
CA TYR A 135 4.88 -13.81 -5.36
C TYR A 135 3.35 -13.94 -5.29
N PRO A 136 2.65 -13.96 -6.44
CA PRO A 136 1.21 -14.22 -6.47
C PRO A 136 0.86 -15.56 -5.80
N GLY A 137 -0.34 -15.64 -5.22
CA GLY A 137 -0.81 -16.83 -4.53
C GLY A 137 -0.37 -16.96 -3.07
N LYS A 138 0.52 -16.07 -2.62
CA LYS A 138 0.98 -15.99 -1.22
C LYS A 138 0.42 -14.75 -0.53
N ALA A 139 0.69 -14.62 0.77
CA ALA A 139 0.46 -13.39 1.51
C ALA A 139 1.70 -12.99 2.30
N TYR A 140 1.80 -11.70 2.60
CA TYR A 140 2.94 -11.12 3.28
C TYR A 140 2.47 -10.17 4.37
N TRP A 141 3.10 -10.26 5.52
CA TRP A 141 3.12 -9.17 6.50
C TRP A 141 4.39 -8.35 6.27
N VAL A 142 4.26 -7.03 6.26
CA VAL A 142 5.37 -6.10 6.05
C VAL A 142 5.38 -5.09 7.19
N ASN A 143 6.54 -4.92 7.82
CA ASN A 143 6.74 -3.90 8.82
C ASN A 143 6.93 -2.54 8.15
N THR A 144 5.84 -1.83 7.94
CA THR A 144 5.86 -0.52 7.30
C THR A 144 6.29 0.61 8.25
N HIS A 145 6.50 0.30 9.54
CA HIS A 145 7.12 1.19 10.51
C HIS A 145 8.66 1.22 10.41
N ALA A 146 9.27 0.33 9.62
CA ALA A 146 10.65 0.44 9.18
C ALA A 146 10.74 1.29 7.90
N TYR A 147 11.86 1.98 7.69
CA TYR A 147 12.10 2.73 6.45
C TYR A 147 12.01 1.83 5.25
N HIS A 148 11.04 2.06 4.40
CA HIS A 148 10.79 1.24 3.24
C HIS A 148 10.47 2.05 1.99
N SER A 149 10.68 1.43 0.86
CA SER A 149 10.29 1.88 -0.47
C SER A 149 9.68 0.71 -1.22
N TYR A 150 8.85 0.99 -2.20
CA TYR A 150 8.31 0.00 -3.10
C TYR A 150 8.52 0.42 -4.54
N VAL A 151 9.00 -0.51 -5.36
CA VAL A 151 9.39 -0.28 -6.75
C VAL A 151 8.62 -1.22 -7.67
N ASN A 152 8.05 -0.68 -8.75
CA ASN A 152 7.58 -1.44 -9.90
C ASN A 152 8.47 -1.13 -11.09
N GLY A 153 9.41 -2.03 -11.37
CA GLY A 153 10.39 -1.91 -12.45
C GLY A 153 9.96 -2.60 -13.75
N VAL A 154 8.70 -3.03 -13.89
CA VAL A 154 8.19 -3.72 -15.09
C VAL A 154 7.24 -2.87 -15.91
N GLU A 155 7.09 -3.22 -17.19
CA GLU A 155 6.18 -2.56 -18.14
C GLU A 155 4.70 -2.97 -17.97
N ALA A 156 4.31 -3.38 -16.77
CA ALA A 156 2.94 -3.75 -16.43
C ALA A 156 2.52 -3.14 -15.09
N PRO A 157 1.25 -2.83 -14.90
CA PRO A 157 0.77 -2.41 -13.60
C PRO A 157 0.94 -3.51 -12.56
N ARG A 158 1.48 -3.15 -11.40
CA ARG A 158 1.45 -4.02 -10.24
C ARG A 158 0.17 -3.79 -9.45
N ILE A 159 -0.49 -4.86 -9.04
CA ILE A 159 -1.72 -4.79 -8.28
C ILE A 159 -1.64 -5.71 -7.06
N ASN A 160 -1.90 -5.14 -5.88
CA ASN A 160 -1.99 -5.86 -4.62
C ASN A 160 -3.31 -5.56 -3.91
N ILE A 161 -3.80 -6.52 -3.16
CA ILE A 161 -4.76 -6.28 -2.07
C ILE A 161 -3.93 -6.01 -0.82
N ILE A 162 -4.17 -4.89 -0.15
CA ILE A 162 -3.47 -4.49 1.06
C ILE A 162 -4.46 -4.18 2.17
N PHE A 163 -4.08 -4.44 3.42
CA PHE A 163 -4.89 -4.15 4.59
C PHE A 163 -4.04 -4.08 5.86
N ASN A 164 -4.62 -3.51 6.91
CA ASN A 164 -4.01 -3.40 8.23
C ASN A 164 -4.69 -4.37 9.21
N ASP A 165 -4.14 -4.48 10.41
CA ASP A 165 -4.85 -5.00 11.57
C ASP A 165 -5.69 -3.88 12.19
N ALA A 166 -6.98 -4.12 12.43
CA ALA A 166 -7.85 -3.16 13.10
C ALA A 166 -7.45 -2.90 14.57
N ALA A 167 -6.66 -3.79 15.16
CA ALA A 167 -6.09 -3.60 16.49
C ALA A 167 -4.78 -2.79 16.50
N ASP A 168 -4.18 -2.52 15.33
CA ASP A 168 -2.99 -1.68 15.26
C ASP A 168 -3.33 -0.22 15.61
N GLU A 169 -2.49 0.37 16.45
CA GLU A 169 -2.57 1.79 16.81
C GLU A 169 -1.64 2.62 15.92
N PHE A 170 -2.11 3.83 15.62
CA PHE A 170 -1.32 4.80 14.89
C PHE A 170 -0.22 5.36 15.80
N ASP A 171 1.04 5.22 15.38
CA ASP A 171 2.21 5.71 16.10
C ASP A 171 2.86 6.87 15.32
N GLU A 172 2.76 8.08 15.87
CA GLU A 172 3.52 9.23 15.35
C GLU A 172 4.94 9.19 15.90
N THR A 173 5.84 8.50 15.21
CA THR A 173 7.23 8.56 15.63
C THR A 173 7.84 9.95 15.41
N PRO A 174 8.56 10.50 16.41
CA PRO A 174 9.35 11.73 16.25
C PRO A 174 10.31 11.69 15.07
N GLN A 175 10.74 10.51 14.67
CA GLN A 175 11.66 10.26 13.55
C GLN A 175 11.04 10.61 12.19
N GLN A 176 9.77 10.26 11.95
CA GLN A 176 9.06 10.66 10.72
C GLN A 176 9.04 12.19 10.56
N THR A 177 8.71 12.90 11.65
CA THR A 177 8.58 14.34 11.62
C THR A 177 9.92 15.04 11.37
N LEU A 178 11.01 14.53 11.92
CA LEU A 178 12.34 15.13 11.78
C LEU A 178 12.93 14.91 10.38
N GLU A 179 12.82 13.69 9.84
CA GLU A 179 13.33 13.36 8.52
C GLU A 179 12.50 14.00 7.39
N HIS A 180 11.18 14.07 7.52
CA HIS A 180 10.34 14.84 6.59
C HIS A 180 10.66 16.33 6.61
N LYS A 181 10.95 16.92 7.78
CA LYS A 181 11.40 18.31 7.88
C LYS A 181 12.77 18.50 7.21
N ASN A 182 13.69 17.58 7.39
CA ASN A 182 15.01 17.62 6.77
C ASN A 182 14.93 17.44 5.25
N LEU A 183 14.13 16.50 4.78
CA LEU A 183 13.89 16.29 3.35
C LEU A 183 13.26 17.53 2.69
N ARG A 184 12.26 18.15 3.31
CA ARG A 184 11.68 19.41 2.82
C ARG A 184 12.71 20.55 2.75
N LYS A 185 13.62 20.65 3.71
CA LYS A 185 14.71 21.63 3.67
C LYS A 185 15.68 21.36 2.52
N ILE A 186 16.03 20.09 2.28
CA ILE A 186 16.89 19.68 1.17
C ILE A 186 16.23 20.01 -0.18
N ILE A 187 14.95 19.63 -0.35
CA ILE A 187 14.18 19.92 -1.57
C ILE A 187 14.07 21.43 -1.80
N LYS A 188 13.81 22.23 -0.76
CA LYS A 188 13.76 23.67 -0.86
C LYS A 188 15.10 24.24 -1.33
N LYS A 189 16.20 23.82 -0.71
CA LYS A 189 17.56 24.25 -1.09
C LYS A 189 17.91 23.87 -2.54
N HIS A 190 17.54 22.68 -3.01
CA HIS A 190 17.74 22.29 -4.40
C HIS A 190 16.92 23.13 -5.39
N LYS A 191 15.68 23.48 -5.05
CA LYS A 191 14.86 24.38 -5.88
C LYS A 191 15.46 25.78 -5.97
N GLU A 192 16.00 26.30 -4.88
CA GLU A 192 16.70 27.58 -4.85
C GLU A 192 17.92 27.58 -5.79
N ILE A 193 18.76 26.53 -5.73
CA ILE A 193 19.93 26.36 -6.61
C ILE A 193 19.50 26.25 -8.09
N ILE A 194 18.45 25.50 -8.41
CA ILE A 194 17.95 25.37 -9.80
C ILE A 194 17.46 26.73 -10.32
N ASN A 195 16.75 27.49 -9.51
CA ASN A 195 16.25 28.79 -9.89
C ASN A 195 17.41 29.83 -10.12
N GLU A 196 18.46 29.78 -9.29
CA GLU A 196 19.65 30.63 -9.47
C GLU A 196 20.37 30.30 -10.78
N VAL A 197 20.49 29.03 -11.15
CA VAL A 197 21.12 28.62 -12.43
C VAL A 197 20.31 29.10 -13.64
N HIS A 198 18.98 29.12 -13.56
CA HIS A 198 18.11 29.59 -14.66
C HIS A 198 18.05 31.13 -14.80
N HIS A 199 18.46 31.89 -13.79
CA HIS A 199 18.49 33.36 -13.85
C HIS A 199 19.82 33.94 -14.31
N HIS A 200 20.85 33.11 -14.47
CA HIS A 200 22.20 33.53 -14.92
C HIS A 200 22.61 32.96 -16.29
N GLY A 201 21.69 32.35 -17.05
CA GLY A 201 21.80 31.92 -18.44
C GLY A 201 20.85 32.78 -19.31
#